data_a7a8d306cff2e2860e973e7eaca8f545
#
_entry.id   a7a8d306cff2e2860e973e7eaca8f545
#
_cell.length_a   1.000
_cell.length_b   1.000
_cell.length_c   1.000
_cell.angle_alpha   90.00
_cell.angle_beta   90.00
_cell.angle_gamma   90.00
#
_symmetry.space_group_name_H-M   'P 1'
#
loop_
_entity.id
_entity.type
_entity.pdbx_description
1 polymer ?
#
loop_
_entity_poly.entity_id
_entity_poly.type
_entity_poly.pdbx_seq_one_letter_code
_entity_poly.pdbx_strand_id
1 'polypeptide(L)'
;MLKKTLIASIVLAVASTSALAKELTDAKFLFDVGPYGNHSWVLKGIKDRTFEKYGINLVPIGVGPGSVKTGMALAAGKADVGYQDFSGVITVNGKSETPGLKAIFVVDDRAQDGVYALKSSGIKTWDDLDGRTVGSFPTGTTRNLIPVITTAKPSYVNMPFALRVPSLVSGKVDASEGFLTTMKFNLIKSGYPDFITLQVADKLPYAISRVITVSNAWAAANPEAVDKLRKAVKELLVEHIDDPEASVRALKGPLTMGAKGMSIEIERAKFNNAVLIMTDRVKKHGLNNSSVLAPRLDKYIDVLSEKLRLPNKHAYYEYYDLD
;
A
#
# COMPACT_ATOMS: atom_id res chain seq x y z
N MET A 1 88.53 7.90 -11.46
CA MET A 1 87.73 7.53 -10.26
C MET A 1 86.29 7.83 -10.53
N LEU A 2 85.48 6.86 -11.00
CA LEU A 2 84.14 7.01 -11.29
C LEU A 2 83.25 6.63 -10.07
N LYS A 3 82.50 7.56 -9.54
CA LYS A 3 81.48 7.28 -8.54
C LYS A 3 80.21 6.84 -9.24
N LYS A 4 79.82 5.57 -9.07
CA LYS A 4 78.51 5.05 -9.52
C LYS A 4 77.46 5.43 -8.47
N THR A 5 76.51 6.27 -8.88
CA THR A 5 75.37 6.61 -8.07
C THR A 5 74.23 5.61 -8.40
N LEU A 6 73.86 4.82 -7.44
CA LEU A 6 72.74 3.84 -7.53
C LEU A 6 71.43 4.57 -7.26
N ILE A 7 70.57 4.69 -8.26
CA ILE A 7 69.23 5.23 -8.10
C ILE A 7 68.30 4.04 -7.80
N ALA A 8 67.85 3.97 -6.57
CA ALA A 8 66.83 2.99 -6.15
C ALA A 8 65.43 3.56 -6.53
N SER A 9 64.82 2.98 -7.53
CA SER A 9 63.43 3.30 -7.91
C SER A 9 62.47 2.60 -6.95
N ILE A 10 61.83 3.36 -6.08
CA ILE A 10 60.73 2.88 -5.24
C ILE A 10 59.49 2.88 -6.10
N VAL A 11 59.05 1.69 -6.52
CA VAL A 11 57.73 1.50 -7.14
C VAL A 11 56.68 1.51 -6.03
N LEU A 12 55.98 2.62 -5.90
CA LEU A 12 54.85 2.74 -4.99
C LEU A 12 53.65 2.03 -5.66
N ALA A 13 53.38 0.79 -5.25
CA ALA A 13 52.15 0.08 -5.64
C ALA A 13 50.95 0.76 -4.95
N VAL A 14 50.27 1.65 -5.65
CA VAL A 14 48.98 2.17 -5.25
C VAL A 14 47.97 1.03 -5.43
N ALA A 15 47.68 0.29 -4.35
CA ALA A 15 46.55 -0.60 -4.32
C ALA A 15 45.28 0.21 -4.40
N SER A 16 44.75 0.36 -5.61
CA SER A 16 43.43 0.91 -5.85
C SER A 16 42.42 -0.06 -5.24
N THR A 17 42.03 0.17 -4.00
CA THR A 17 40.81 -0.40 -3.46
C THR A 17 39.63 0.24 -4.21
N SER A 18 39.32 -0.29 -5.37
CA SER A 18 38.02 -0.08 -6.00
C SER A 18 37.00 -0.66 -5.02
N ALA A 19 36.44 0.18 -4.15
CA ALA A 19 35.19 -0.17 -3.50
C ALA A 19 34.22 -0.41 -4.66
N LEU A 20 33.95 -1.68 -4.96
CA LEU A 20 32.89 -2.06 -5.89
C LEU A 20 31.63 -1.37 -5.37
N ALA A 21 31.23 -0.30 -6.02
CA ALA A 21 29.93 0.33 -5.77
C ALA A 21 28.91 -0.82 -5.89
N LYS A 22 28.22 -1.12 -4.79
CA LYS A 22 27.23 -2.18 -4.76
C LYS A 22 26.22 -1.84 -5.85
N GLU A 23 26.16 -2.67 -6.90
CA GLU A 23 25.22 -2.46 -8.00
C GLU A 23 23.78 -2.53 -7.41
N LEU A 24 23.04 -1.43 -7.59
CA LEU A 24 21.67 -1.33 -7.10
C LEU A 24 20.73 -1.92 -8.14
N THR A 25 19.78 -2.70 -7.69
CA THR A 25 18.67 -3.15 -8.57
C THR A 25 17.62 -2.06 -8.63
N ASP A 26 17.39 -1.53 -9.82
CA ASP A 26 16.34 -0.54 -10.07
C ASP A 26 14.95 -1.15 -9.90
N ALA A 27 14.06 -0.43 -9.23
CA ALA A 27 12.67 -0.80 -9.05
C ALA A 27 11.76 0.43 -9.14
N LYS A 28 10.96 0.53 -10.18
CA LYS A 28 9.95 1.57 -10.38
C LYS A 28 8.81 1.33 -9.41
N PHE A 29 8.60 2.26 -8.49
CA PHE A 29 7.61 2.15 -7.43
C PHE A 29 6.37 3.00 -7.69
N LEU A 30 5.17 2.41 -7.52
CA LEU A 30 3.89 3.07 -7.71
C LEU A 30 3.01 2.96 -6.47
N PHE A 31 2.57 4.10 -5.92
CA PHE A 31 1.49 4.14 -4.94
C PHE A 31 0.14 3.94 -5.63
N ASP A 32 -0.80 3.28 -4.97
CA ASP A 32 -2.17 3.15 -5.50
C ASP A 32 -3.02 4.40 -5.27
N VAL A 33 -2.77 5.09 -4.17
CA VAL A 33 -3.36 6.38 -3.79
C VAL A 33 -2.36 7.18 -2.96
N GLY A 34 -2.59 8.45 -2.78
CA GLY A 34 -1.80 9.28 -1.88
C GLY A 34 -0.61 9.98 -2.53
N PRO A 35 0.53 10.18 -1.84
CA PRO A 35 0.87 9.64 -0.52
C PRO A 35 0.17 10.37 0.63
N TYR A 36 -0.26 9.60 1.62
CA TYR A 36 -0.80 10.06 2.89
C TYR A 36 0.11 9.62 4.05
N GLY A 37 -0.27 9.93 5.29
CA GLY A 37 0.50 9.56 6.47
C GLY A 37 0.89 8.08 6.55
N ASN A 38 -0.01 7.17 6.17
CA ASN A 38 0.26 5.73 6.14
C ASN A 38 1.23 5.26 5.03
N HIS A 39 1.64 6.15 4.12
CA HIS A 39 2.65 5.88 3.10
C HIS A 39 4.02 6.48 3.48
N SER A 40 4.09 7.23 4.56
CA SER A 40 5.25 8.05 4.92
C SER A 40 6.52 7.23 5.21
N TRP A 41 6.37 6.01 5.70
CA TRP A 41 7.49 5.10 5.94
C TRP A 41 8.24 4.71 4.66
N VAL A 42 7.54 4.54 3.54
CA VAL A 42 8.19 4.30 2.23
C VAL A 42 9.00 5.52 1.82
N LEU A 43 8.40 6.73 1.92
CA LEU A 43 9.08 7.97 1.57
C LEU A 43 10.28 8.23 2.48
N LYS A 44 10.18 7.89 3.77
CA LYS A 44 11.32 7.91 4.70
C LYS A 44 12.42 6.97 4.23
N GLY A 45 12.08 5.72 3.91
CA GLY A 45 13.05 4.73 3.44
C GLY A 45 13.79 5.14 2.16
N ILE A 46 13.10 5.83 1.24
CA ILE A 46 13.72 6.40 0.04
C ILE A 46 14.66 7.55 0.42
N LYS A 47 14.19 8.50 1.23
CA LYS A 47 14.94 9.67 1.67
C LYS A 47 16.21 9.27 2.44
N ASP A 48 16.11 8.32 3.34
CA ASP A 48 17.20 7.89 4.22
C ASP A 48 18.06 6.78 3.57
N ARG A 49 17.76 6.46 2.30
CA ARG A 49 18.48 5.44 1.50
C ARG A 49 18.44 4.04 2.09
N THR A 50 17.42 3.72 2.89
CA THR A 50 17.29 2.39 3.52
C THR A 50 17.15 1.30 2.45
N PHE A 51 16.41 1.53 1.37
CA PHE A 51 16.31 0.57 0.26
C PHE A 51 17.67 0.33 -0.41
N GLU A 52 18.50 1.36 -0.59
CA GLU A 52 19.84 1.23 -1.18
C GLU A 52 20.80 0.45 -0.26
N LYS A 53 20.65 0.56 1.07
CA LYS A 53 21.38 -0.27 2.04
C LYS A 53 21.17 -1.78 1.73
N TYR A 54 20.00 -2.15 1.28
CA TYR A 54 19.66 -3.49 0.84
C TYR A 54 19.95 -3.76 -0.65
N GLY A 55 20.48 -2.80 -1.38
CA GLY A 55 20.84 -2.96 -2.79
C GLY A 55 19.67 -2.70 -3.76
N ILE A 56 18.64 -1.99 -3.32
CA ILE A 56 17.50 -1.61 -4.16
C ILE A 56 17.50 -0.10 -4.38
N ASN A 57 17.46 0.34 -5.63
CA ASN A 57 17.14 1.71 -5.99
C ASN A 57 15.62 1.83 -6.23
N LEU A 58 14.88 2.15 -5.17
CA LEU A 58 13.41 2.26 -5.25
C LEU A 58 13.03 3.66 -5.78
N VAL A 59 12.58 3.73 -7.03
CA VAL A 59 12.27 4.98 -7.73
C VAL A 59 10.76 5.21 -7.78
N PRO A 60 10.20 6.15 -7.00
CA PRO A 60 8.78 6.46 -7.07
C PRO A 60 8.45 7.15 -8.41
N ILE A 61 7.54 6.56 -9.18
CA ILE A 61 7.16 7.06 -10.50
C ILE A 61 5.78 7.74 -10.51
N GLY A 62 5.05 7.70 -9.42
CA GLY A 62 3.77 8.38 -9.34
C GLY A 62 2.77 7.75 -8.37
N VAL A 63 1.52 8.13 -8.59
CA VAL A 63 0.35 7.66 -7.86
C VAL A 63 -0.66 7.13 -8.85
N GLY A 64 -1.08 5.88 -8.63
CA GLY A 64 -2.13 5.24 -9.42
C GLY A 64 -3.53 5.73 -9.01
N PRO A 65 -4.53 5.50 -9.86
CA PRO A 65 -5.92 5.83 -9.56
C PRO A 65 -6.65 4.66 -8.89
N GLY A 66 -6.07 4.08 -7.83
CA GLY A 66 -6.61 2.97 -7.05
C GLY A 66 -5.94 1.63 -7.34
N SER A 67 -6.12 0.68 -6.41
CA SER A 67 -5.35 -0.57 -6.34
C SER A 67 -5.46 -1.44 -7.59
N VAL A 68 -6.65 -1.59 -8.20
CA VAL A 68 -6.81 -2.41 -9.41
C VAL A 68 -6.00 -1.85 -10.59
N LYS A 69 -6.05 -0.52 -10.82
CA LYS A 69 -5.27 0.09 -11.92
C LYS A 69 -3.78 0.11 -11.65
N THR A 70 -3.37 0.26 -10.38
CA THR A 70 -1.97 0.09 -9.97
C THR A 70 -1.51 -1.32 -10.27
N GLY A 71 -2.26 -2.35 -9.89
CA GLY A 71 -1.97 -3.73 -10.23
C GLY A 71 -1.88 -3.96 -11.75
N MET A 72 -2.80 -3.40 -12.53
CA MET A 72 -2.73 -3.48 -14.01
C MET A 72 -1.46 -2.83 -14.56
N ALA A 73 -0.99 -1.72 -13.96
CA ALA A 73 0.24 -1.05 -14.38
C ALA A 73 1.48 -1.93 -14.09
N LEU A 74 1.51 -2.61 -12.93
CA LEU A 74 2.57 -3.56 -12.61
C LEU A 74 2.54 -4.76 -13.56
N ALA A 75 1.37 -5.37 -13.76
CA ALA A 75 1.22 -6.52 -14.68
C ALA A 75 1.64 -6.18 -16.11
N ALA A 76 1.47 -4.93 -16.53
CA ALA A 76 1.90 -4.43 -17.84
C ALA A 76 3.38 -3.97 -17.89
N GLY A 77 4.17 -4.17 -16.82
CA GLY A 77 5.59 -3.76 -16.75
C GLY A 77 5.83 -2.24 -16.71
N LYS A 78 4.79 -1.44 -16.43
CA LYS A 78 4.93 0.03 -16.29
C LYS A 78 5.51 0.42 -14.94
N ALA A 79 5.34 -0.43 -13.93
CA ALA A 79 5.94 -0.35 -12.62
C ALA A 79 6.39 -1.74 -12.19
N ASP A 80 7.34 -1.82 -11.28
CA ASP A 80 7.95 -3.05 -10.81
C ASP A 80 7.44 -3.43 -9.42
N VAL A 81 7.29 -2.44 -8.55
CA VAL A 81 6.83 -2.57 -7.15
C VAL A 81 5.64 -1.66 -6.91
N GLY A 82 4.66 -2.12 -6.17
CA GLY A 82 3.49 -1.35 -5.78
C GLY A 82 3.16 -1.45 -4.30
N TYR A 83 2.56 -0.38 -3.75
CA TYR A 83 1.91 -0.40 -2.45
C TYR A 83 0.41 -0.23 -2.67
N GLN A 84 -0.35 -1.31 -2.49
CA GLN A 84 -1.75 -1.38 -2.88
C GLN A 84 -2.56 -2.30 -1.97
N ASP A 85 -3.88 -2.32 -2.16
CA ASP A 85 -4.76 -3.25 -1.47
C ASP A 85 -4.71 -4.64 -2.12
N PHE A 86 -4.74 -5.70 -1.30
CA PHE A 86 -4.63 -7.07 -1.79
C PHE A 86 -5.81 -7.51 -2.67
N SER A 87 -7.00 -6.94 -2.47
CA SER A 87 -8.14 -7.18 -3.37
C SER A 87 -7.86 -6.76 -4.81
N GLY A 88 -6.99 -5.75 -4.99
CA GLY A 88 -6.49 -5.35 -6.31
C GLY A 88 -5.65 -6.44 -6.98
N VAL A 89 -4.77 -7.10 -6.22
CA VAL A 89 -3.97 -8.24 -6.69
C VAL A 89 -4.89 -9.39 -7.12
N ILE A 90 -5.84 -9.76 -6.24
CA ILE A 90 -6.82 -10.82 -6.53
C ILE A 90 -7.61 -10.51 -7.81
N THR A 91 -8.09 -9.27 -7.93
CA THR A 91 -8.91 -8.86 -9.07
C THR A 91 -8.14 -8.87 -10.38
N VAL A 92 -6.89 -8.39 -10.38
CA VAL A 92 -6.06 -8.34 -11.59
C VAL A 92 -5.66 -9.73 -12.02
N ASN A 93 -5.12 -10.54 -11.10
CA ASN A 93 -4.71 -11.91 -11.44
C ASN A 93 -5.92 -12.77 -11.86
N GLY A 94 -7.05 -12.69 -11.13
CA GLY A 94 -8.23 -13.48 -11.46
C GLY A 94 -8.92 -13.08 -12.78
N LYS A 95 -8.60 -11.92 -13.36
CA LYS A 95 -9.04 -11.49 -14.70
C LYS A 95 -8.05 -11.87 -15.80
N SER A 96 -6.86 -12.32 -15.46
CA SER A 96 -5.79 -12.64 -16.40
C SER A 96 -5.61 -14.15 -16.52
N GLU A 97 -5.35 -14.66 -17.72
CA GLU A 97 -5.00 -16.08 -17.92
C GLU A 97 -3.68 -16.42 -17.22
N THR A 98 -2.74 -15.48 -17.21
CA THR A 98 -1.46 -15.62 -16.52
C THR A 98 -1.37 -14.56 -15.42
N PRO A 99 -1.10 -14.94 -14.14
CA PRO A 99 -0.92 -13.99 -13.06
C PRO A 99 0.27 -13.06 -13.33
N GLY A 100 0.04 -11.77 -13.21
CA GLY A 100 1.06 -10.74 -13.44
C GLY A 100 1.68 -10.17 -12.17
N LEU A 101 1.11 -10.50 -11.00
CA LEU A 101 1.40 -9.85 -9.72
C LEU A 101 1.59 -10.86 -8.61
N LYS A 102 2.44 -10.50 -7.63
CA LYS A 102 2.59 -11.26 -6.40
C LYS A 102 2.76 -10.30 -5.21
N ALA A 103 1.96 -10.47 -4.16
CA ALA A 103 2.16 -9.80 -2.89
C ALA A 103 3.32 -10.47 -2.15
N ILE A 104 4.31 -9.68 -1.73
CA ILE A 104 5.52 -10.17 -1.05
C ILE A 104 5.60 -9.77 0.42
N PHE A 105 4.75 -8.85 0.88
CA PHE A 105 4.71 -8.41 2.27
C PHE A 105 3.33 -7.85 2.61
N VAL A 106 2.75 -8.30 3.73
CA VAL A 106 1.50 -7.75 4.26
C VAL A 106 1.82 -6.64 5.26
N VAL A 107 1.43 -5.43 4.91
CA VAL A 107 1.57 -4.25 5.79
C VAL A 107 0.37 -4.12 6.73
N ASP A 108 -0.85 -4.17 6.20
CA ASP A 108 -2.09 -4.13 6.98
C ASP A 108 -2.86 -5.44 6.84
N ASP A 109 -2.90 -6.23 7.90
CA ASP A 109 -3.57 -7.54 7.92
C ASP A 109 -5.07 -7.47 8.24
N ARG A 110 -5.64 -6.28 8.26
CA ARG A 110 -7.08 -6.06 8.42
C ARG A 110 -7.55 -5.03 7.39
N ALA A 111 -8.70 -5.30 6.76
CA ALA A 111 -9.32 -4.34 5.86
C ALA A 111 -9.56 -3.00 6.56
N GLN A 112 -9.02 -1.94 5.97
CA GLN A 112 -9.18 -0.56 6.43
C GLN A 112 -10.32 0.17 5.71
N ASP A 113 -10.97 -0.54 4.78
CA ASP A 113 -12.04 -0.02 3.95
C ASP A 113 -13.36 0.06 4.70
N GLY A 114 -14.17 1.01 4.31
CA GLY A 114 -15.53 1.16 4.82
C GLY A 114 -16.36 2.14 4.03
N VAL A 115 -17.65 2.17 4.37
CA VAL A 115 -18.59 3.19 3.91
C VAL A 115 -18.95 4.09 5.08
N TYR A 116 -18.90 5.39 4.87
CA TYR A 116 -19.18 6.42 5.85
C TYR A 116 -20.47 7.14 5.47
N ALA A 117 -21.34 7.32 6.44
CA ALA A 117 -22.60 8.05 6.31
C ALA A 117 -22.80 8.96 7.52
N LEU A 118 -23.46 10.11 7.34
CA LEU A 118 -23.85 10.93 8.49
C LEU A 118 -24.97 10.19 9.28
N LYS A 119 -25.01 10.35 10.59
CA LYS A 119 -26.09 9.76 11.40
C LYS A 119 -27.49 10.17 10.92
N SER A 120 -27.61 11.38 10.41
CA SER A 120 -28.85 11.92 9.84
C SER A 120 -29.35 11.22 8.58
N SER A 121 -28.50 10.45 7.88
CA SER A 121 -28.86 9.73 6.66
C SER A 121 -29.79 8.54 6.91
N GLY A 122 -29.86 8.03 8.14
CA GLY A 122 -30.59 6.82 8.49
C GLY A 122 -29.87 5.51 8.12
N ILE A 123 -28.72 5.56 7.45
CA ILE A 123 -27.92 4.39 7.10
C ILE A 123 -27.26 3.85 8.36
N LYS A 124 -27.49 2.56 8.69
CA LYS A 124 -26.94 1.87 9.89
C LYS A 124 -26.30 0.54 9.54
N THR A 125 -26.72 -0.07 8.45
CA THR A 125 -26.25 -1.40 7.99
C THR A 125 -25.83 -1.33 6.53
N TRP A 126 -25.17 -2.37 6.05
CA TRP A 126 -24.81 -2.51 4.65
C TRP A 126 -26.04 -2.62 3.72
N ASP A 127 -27.13 -3.20 4.22
CA ASP A 127 -28.36 -3.36 3.45
C ASP A 127 -29.10 -2.03 3.27
N ASP A 128 -28.91 -1.07 4.18
CA ASP A 128 -29.46 0.29 4.05
C ASP A 128 -28.83 1.09 2.90
N LEU A 129 -27.81 0.55 2.26
CA LEU A 129 -27.22 1.15 1.05
C LEU A 129 -28.08 0.92 -0.20
N ASP A 130 -29.10 0.06 -0.13
CA ASP A 130 -29.97 -0.20 -1.29
C ASP A 130 -30.66 1.06 -1.79
N GLY A 131 -30.51 1.35 -3.07
CA GLY A 131 -31.03 2.57 -3.70
C GLY A 131 -30.34 3.88 -3.29
N ARG A 132 -29.36 3.85 -2.37
CA ARG A 132 -28.62 5.06 -1.93
C ARG A 132 -27.52 5.46 -2.90
N THR A 133 -27.13 6.73 -2.85
CA THR A 133 -26.00 7.26 -3.61
C THR A 133 -24.71 7.15 -2.80
N VAL A 134 -23.68 6.50 -3.36
CA VAL A 134 -22.37 6.33 -2.72
C VAL A 134 -21.27 7.03 -3.51
N GLY A 135 -20.59 7.97 -2.89
CA GLY A 135 -19.41 8.62 -3.45
C GLY A 135 -18.22 7.65 -3.51
N SER A 136 -17.67 7.41 -4.69
CA SER A 136 -16.65 6.38 -4.88
C SER A 136 -15.68 6.69 -6.04
N PHE A 137 -14.59 5.89 -6.14
CA PHE A 137 -13.84 5.75 -7.39
C PHE A 137 -14.38 4.59 -8.22
N PRO A 138 -14.30 4.66 -9.55
CA PRO A 138 -14.69 3.53 -10.41
C PRO A 138 -13.93 2.24 -10.14
N THR A 139 -12.69 2.37 -9.65
CA THR A 139 -11.76 1.29 -9.30
C THR A 139 -11.45 1.27 -7.80
N GLY A 140 -12.35 1.81 -6.98
CA GLY A 140 -12.23 1.83 -5.52
C GLY A 140 -12.36 0.42 -4.94
N THR A 141 -11.51 0.09 -3.97
CA THR A 141 -11.54 -1.19 -3.26
C THR A 141 -12.90 -1.44 -2.62
N THR A 142 -13.40 -0.49 -1.84
CA THR A 142 -14.68 -0.63 -1.12
C THR A 142 -15.84 -0.86 -2.08
N ARG A 143 -15.90 -0.14 -3.20
CA ARG A 143 -16.94 -0.34 -4.22
C ARG A 143 -16.97 -1.78 -4.75
N ASN A 144 -15.81 -2.38 -4.94
CA ASN A 144 -15.71 -3.76 -5.42
C ASN A 144 -16.08 -4.77 -4.33
N LEU A 145 -15.97 -4.40 -3.05
CA LEU A 145 -16.32 -5.26 -1.91
C LEU A 145 -17.79 -5.18 -1.50
N ILE A 146 -18.51 -4.11 -1.80
CA ILE A 146 -19.94 -3.98 -1.48
C ILE A 146 -20.75 -5.19 -1.97
N PRO A 147 -20.65 -5.63 -3.23
CA PRO A 147 -21.42 -6.78 -3.71
C PRO A 147 -20.95 -8.13 -3.12
N VAL A 148 -19.80 -8.16 -2.46
CA VAL A 148 -19.32 -9.33 -1.72
C VAL A 148 -19.99 -9.42 -0.34
N ILE A 149 -20.32 -8.25 0.25
CA ILE A 149 -20.81 -8.10 1.61
C ILE A 149 -22.34 -8.12 1.70
N THR A 150 -23.01 -7.49 0.73
CA THR A 150 -24.46 -7.28 0.74
C THR A 150 -25.07 -7.43 -0.65
N THR A 151 -26.37 -7.69 -0.73
CA THR A 151 -27.14 -7.67 -1.97
C THR A 151 -27.68 -6.29 -2.33
N ALA A 152 -27.49 -5.28 -1.48
CA ALA A 152 -27.88 -3.89 -1.73
C ALA A 152 -27.24 -3.37 -3.04
N LYS A 153 -27.98 -2.57 -3.77
CA LYS A 153 -27.60 -2.01 -5.07
C LYS A 153 -27.51 -0.48 -4.99
N PRO A 154 -26.45 0.08 -4.39
CA PRO A 154 -26.27 1.52 -4.39
C PRO A 154 -25.97 2.06 -5.79
N SER A 155 -26.35 3.31 -6.01
CA SER A 155 -25.90 4.09 -7.16
C SER A 155 -24.57 4.75 -6.83
N TYR A 156 -23.60 4.74 -7.77
CA TYR A 156 -22.27 5.28 -7.51
C TYR A 156 -22.07 6.63 -8.20
N VAL A 157 -21.62 7.62 -7.40
CA VAL A 157 -21.17 8.91 -7.91
C VAL A 157 -19.64 8.91 -7.93
N ASN A 158 -19.07 8.91 -9.13
CA ASN A 158 -17.62 8.90 -9.30
C ASN A 158 -17.03 10.25 -8.90
N MET A 159 -16.11 10.27 -7.94
CA MET A 159 -15.49 11.51 -7.49
C MET A 159 -14.09 11.28 -6.93
N PRO A 160 -13.18 12.29 -7.07
CA PRO A 160 -11.90 12.28 -6.40
C PRO A 160 -12.04 12.24 -4.88
N PHE A 161 -11.02 11.70 -4.20
CA PHE A 161 -11.02 11.58 -2.74
C PHE A 161 -11.29 12.92 -2.02
N ALA A 162 -10.70 14.01 -2.51
CA ALA A 162 -10.86 15.35 -1.93
C ALA A 162 -12.31 15.85 -1.91
N LEU A 163 -13.16 15.37 -2.82
CA LEU A 163 -14.58 15.77 -2.93
C LEU A 163 -15.53 14.88 -2.10
N ARG A 164 -15.06 13.78 -1.53
CA ARG A 164 -15.92 12.83 -0.82
C ARG A 164 -16.56 13.42 0.43
N VAL A 165 -15.75 14.03 1.32
CA VAL A 165 -16.28 14.68 2.53
C VAL A 165 -17.19 15.86 2.19
N PRO A 166 -16.79 16.83 1.34
CA PRO A 166 -17.70 17.89 0.93
C PRO A 166 -19.02 17.40 0.32
N SER A 167 -18.98 16.38 -0.51
CA SER A 167 -20.20 15.82 -1.15
C SER A 167 -21.10 15.09 -0.15
N LEU A 168 -20.53 14.38 0.82
CA LEU A 168 -21.27 13.73 1.88
C LEU A 168 -21.96 14.76 2.79
N VAL A 169 -21.22 15.77 3.20
CA VAL A 169 -21.68 16.81 4.12
C VAL A 169 -22.76 17.70 3.49
N SER A 170 -22.65 17.98 2.20
CA SER A 170 -23.67 18.76 1.47
C SER A 170 -24.91 17.95 1.05
N GLY A 171 -24.94 16.64 1.35
CA GLY A 171 -26.04 15.76 0.93
C GLY A 171 -26.05 15.43 -0.57
N LYS A 172 -24.98 15.71 -1.30
CA LYS A 172 -24.83 15.33 -2.71
C LYS A 172 -24.74 13.81 -2.89
N VAL A 173 -24.28 13.10 -1.87
CA VAL A 173 -24.29 11.64 -1.76
C VAL A 173 -24.77 11.24 -0.36
N ASP A 174 -25.46 10.11 -0.25
CA ASP A 174 -25.98 9.59 1.04
C ASP A 174 -24.86 8.97 1.88
N ALA A 175 -23.87 8.41 1.21
CA ALA A 175 -22.71 7.77 1.83
C ALA A 175 -21.46 7.94 0.96
N SER A 176 -20.30 7.66 1.52
CA SER A 176 -19.03 7.70 0.78
C SER A 176 -18.11 6.58 1.22
N GLU A 177 -17.47 5.92 0.29
CA GLU A 177 -16.40 4.99 0.60
C GLU A 177 -15.16 5.72 1.11
N GLY A 178 -14.35 5.03 1.90
CA GLY A 178 -13.07 5.55 2.37
C GLY A 178 -12.32 4.58 3.26
N PHE A 179 -11.09 4.95 3.58
CA PHE A 179 -10.28 4.20 4.53
C PHE A 179 -10.44 4.76 5.94
N LEU A 180 -10.43 3.88 6.94
CA LEU A 180 -10.50 4.23 8.35
C LEU A 180 -9.39 5.24 8.74
N THR A 181 -8.22 5.07 8.16
CA THR A 181 -7.04 5.93 8.38
C THR A 181 -7.14 7.30 7.70
N THR A 182 -8.17 7.59 6.93
CA THR A 182 -8.30 8.86 6.22
C THR A 182 -9.69 9.50 6.37
N MET A 183 -10.76 8.78 6.05
CA MET A 183 -12.10 9.36 5.99
C MET A 183 -12.60 9.86 7.35
N LYS A 184 -12.40 9.05 8.40
CA LYS A 184 -12.71 9.41 9.78
C LYS A 184 -12.11 10.76 10.18
N PHE A 185 -10.81 10.95 9.97
CA PHE A 185 -10.12 12.17 10.36
C PHE A 185 -10.56 13.39 9.54
N ASN A 186 -10.84 13.18 8.26
CA ASN A 186 -11.33 14.26 7.39
C ASN A 186 -12.74 14.71 7.79
N LEU A 187 -13.64 13.80 8.18
CA LEU A 187 -14.97 14.13 8.69
C LEU A 187 -14.89 14.93 10.01
N ILE A 188 -14.10 14.44 10.97
CA ILE A 188 -13.91 15.14 12.26
C ILE A 188 -13.37 16.54 12.02
N LYS A 189 -12.32 16.70 11.19
CA LYS A 189 -11.76 18.02 10.86
C LYS A 189 -12.78 18.95 10.21
N SER A 190 -13.67 18.41 9.41
CA SER A 190 -14.72 19.18 8.73
C SER A 190 -15.88 19.55 9.66
N GLY A 191 -15.81 19.23 10.97
CA GLY A 191 -16.84 19.56 11.96
C GLY A 191 -17.99 18.53 12.03
N TYR A 192 -17.81 17.34 11.47
CA TYR A 192 -18.83 16.28 11.43
C TYR A 192 -18.35 15.03 12.19
N PRO A 193 -18.27 15.08 13.54
CA PRO A 193 -17.84 13.92 14.33
C PRO A 193 -18.91 12.82 14.41
N ASP A 194 -20.18 13.13 14.12
CA ASP A 194 -21.33 12.25 14.21
C ASP A 194 -21.60 11.55 12.89
N PHE A 195 -20.90 10.42 12.68
CA PHE A 195 -21.04 9.59 11.49
C PHE A 195 -21.14 8.10 11.85
N ILE A 196 -21.64 7.33 10.91
CA ILE A 196 -21.65 5.86 10.92
C ILE A 196 -20.50 5.38 10.04
N THR A 197 -19.86 4.31 10.45
CA THR A 197 -18.87 3.58 9.64
C THR A 197 -19.33 2.13 9.48
N LEU A 198 -19.56 1.72 8.25
CA LEU A 198 -19.77 0.32 7.88
C LEU A 198 -18.40 -0.25 7.48
N GLN A 199 -17.74 -0.99 8.37
CA GLN A 199 -16.40 -1.50 8.12
C GLN A 199 -16.45 -2.83 7.35
N VAL A 200 -15.63 -2.96 6.32
CA VAL A 200 -15.45 -4.21 5.58
C VAL A 200 -14.98 -5.33 6.50
N ALA A 201 -14.05 -5.05 7.41
CA ALA A 201 -13.48 -6.01 8.34
C ALA A 201 -14.51 -6.67 9.28
N ASP A 202 -15.65 -6.03 9.53
CA ASP A 202 -16.71 -6.60 10.38
C ASP A 202 -17.50 -7.69 9.64
N LYS A 203 -17.53 -7.65 8.32
CA LYS A 203 -18.18 -8.66 7.46
C LYS A 203 -17.21 -9.65 6.86
N LEU A 204 -15.99 -9.21 6.59
CA LEU A 204 -14.91 -10.01 6.01
C LEU A 204 -13.69 -9.99 6.95
N PRO A 205 -13.72 -10.69 8.11
CA PRO A 205 -12.65 -10.62 9.11
C PRO A 205 -11.31 -11.20 8.64
N TYR A 206 -11.31 -11.95 7.55
CA TYR A 206 -10.12 -12.48 6.88
C TYR A 206 -9.57 -11.51 5.83
N ALA A 207 -10.27 -10.44 5.47
CA ALA A 207 -9.81 -9.50 4.45
C ALA A 207 -8.52 -8.79 4.89
N ILE A 208 -7.55 -8.85 4.00
CA ILE A 208 -6.25 -8.17 4.11
C ILE A 208 -6.33 -6.87 3.32
N SER A 209 -5.72 -5.81 3.82
CA SER A 209 -5.67 -4.54 3.11
C SER A 209 -4.32 -4.33 2.41
N ARG A 210 -3.43 -3.56 2.99
CA ARG A 210 -2.21 -3.10 2.32
C ARG A 210 -1.13 -4.15 2.22
N VAL A 211 -0.59 -4.30 1.00
CA VAL A 211 0.52 -5.19 0.69
C VAL A 211 1.57 -4.46 -0.14
N ILE A 212 2.82 -4.91 -0.05
CA ILE A 212 3.84 -4.65 -1.05
C ILE A 212 3.70 -5.72 -2.11
N THR A 213 3.56 -5.30 -3.35
CA THR A 213 3.35 -6.17 -4.51
C THR A 213 4.48 -5.96 -5.50
N VAL A 214 4.90 -7.02 -6.16
CA VAL A 214 5.85 -6.96 -7.28
C VAL A 214 5.20 -7.46 -8.56
N SER A 215 5.68 -6.96 -9.71
CA SER A 215 5.37 -7.59 -10.98
C SER A 215 6.10 -8.92 -11.09
N ASN A 216 5.43 -9.96 -11.60
CA ASN A 216 6.07 -11.27 -11.76
C ASN A 216 7.25 -11.23 -12.72
N ALA A 217 7.21 -10.36 -13.75
CA ALA A 217 8.32 -10.15 -14.67
C ALA A 217 9.58 -9.60 -13.99
N TRP A 218 9.41 -8.55 -13.15
CA TRP A 218 10.54 -7.98 -12.40
C TRP A 218 11.08 -8.95 -11.36
N ALA A 219 10.19 -9.65 -10.64
CA ALA A 219 10.59 -10.65 -9.64
C ALA A 219 11.38 -11.80 -10.25
N ALA A 220 10.95 -12.31 -11.41
CA ALA A 220 11.65 -13.37 -12.13
C ALA A 220 13.04 -12.93 -12.63
N ALA A 221 13.18 -11.68 -13.06
CA ALA A 221 14.45 -11.12 -13.49
C ALA A 221 15.39 -10.78 -12.29
N ASN A 222 14.84 -10.59 -11.09
CA ASN A 222 15.56 -10.11 -9.92
C ASN A 222 15.20 -10.89 -8.64
N PRO A 223 15.36 -12.22 -8.58
CA PRO A 223 14.87 -13.05 -7.48
C PRO A 223 15.47 -12.65 -6.12
N GLU A 224 16.78 -12.34 -6.07
CA GLU A 224 17.41 -11.87 -4.83
C GLU A 224 16.91 -10.49 -4.38
N ALA A 225 16.46 -9.64 -5.31
CA ALA A 225 15.97 -8.31 -4.98
C ALA A 225 14.63 -8.37 -4.25
N VAL A 226 13.82 -9.39 -4.47
CA VAL A 226 12.57 -9.63 -3.73
C VAL A 226 12.85 -9.79 -2.24
N ASP A 227 13.81 -10.66 -1.86
CA ASP A 227 14.18 -10.86 -0.45
C ASP A 227 14.82 -9.63 0.17
N LYS A 228 15.65 -8.93 -0.60
CA LYS A 228 16.24 -7.64 -0.17
C LYS A 228 15.17 -6.60 0.09
N LEU A 229 14.15 -6.53 -0.77
CA LEU A 229 13.01 -5.63 -0.62
C LEU A 229 12.18 -5.98 0.63
N ARG A 230 11.89 -7.27 0.88
CA ARG A 230 11.21 -7.72 2.12
C ARG A 230 11.97 -7.27 3.37
N LYS A 231 13.28 -7.45 3.40
CA LYS A 231 14.15 -7.05 4.53
C LYS A 231 14.11 -5.53 4.76
N ALA A 232 14.20 -4.74 3.68
CA ALA A 232 14.09 -3.28 3.77
C ALA A 232 12.72 -2.83 4.29
N VAL A 233 11.63 -3.42 3.79
CA VAL A 233 10.26 -3.14 4.25
C VAL A 233 10.12 -3.49 5.73
N LYS A 234 10.63 -4.64 6.17
CA LYS A 234 10.57 -5.07 7.56
C LYS A 234 11.31 -4.10 8.49
N GLU A 235 12.55 -3.70 8.14
CA GLU A 235 13.33 -2.71 8.91
C GLU A 235 12.56 -1.40 9.03
N LEU A 236 12.06 -0.86 7.92
CA LEU A 236 11.31 0.38 7.90
C LEU A 236 10.02 0.34 8.73
N LEU A 237 9.32 -0.79 8.74
CA LEU A 237 8.12 -0.93 9.56
C LEU A 237 8.44 -1.05 11.05
N VAL A 238 9.57 -1.68 11.43
CA VAL A 238 10.06 -1.69 12.82
C VAL A 238 10.41 -0.27 13.25
N GLU A 239 11.22 0.46 12.47
CA GLU A 239 11.53 1.87 12.75
C GLU A 239 10.28 2.74 12.86
N HIS A 240 9.28 2.46 12.04
CA HIS A 240 8.00 3.15 12.01
C HIS A 240 7.18 2.94 13.30
N ILE A 241 7.27 1.77 13.89
CA ILE A 241 6.65 1.46 15.18
C ILE A 241 7.39 2.16 16.32
N ASP A 242 8.73 2.19 16.26
CA ASP A 242 9.58 2.74 17.31
C ASP A 242 9.61 4.28 17.30
N ASP A 243 9.68 4.92 16.12
CA ASP A 243 9.57 6.39 15.97
C ASP A 243 8.50 6.77 14.91
N PRO A 244 7.23 6.78 15.29
CA PRO A 244 6.14 7.15 14.38
C PRO A 244 6.29 8.55 13.78
N GLU A 245 6.88 9.50 14.46
CA GLU A 245 7.00 10.89 14.03
C GLU A 245 8.07 11.07 12.92
N ALA A 246 9.13 10.27 12.92
CA ALA A 246 10.19 10.37 11.93
C ALA A 246 9.66 10.18 10.50
N SER A 247 8.75 9.24 10.32
CA SER A 247 8.15 8.95 9.01
C SER A 247 7.24 10.08 8.53
N VAL A 248 6.47 10.71 9.42
CA VAL A 248 5.63 11.88 9.05
C VAL A 248 6.47 13.06 8.59
N ARG A 249 7.66 13.24 9.18
CA ARG A 249 8.59 14.29 8.74
C ARG A 249 9.05 14.09 7.29
N ALA A 250 9.07 12.88 6.78
CA ALA A 250 9.38 12.58 5.38
C ALA A 250 8.31 13.06 4.38
N LEU A 251 7.08 13.31 4.83
CA LEU A 251 6.03 13.92 3.99
C LEU A 251 6.31 15.39 3.67
N LYS A 252 7.28 16.03 4.32
CA LYS A 252 7.72 17.39 4.02
C LYS A 252 8.87 17.35 3.02
N GLY A 253 8.72 17.98 1.87
CA GLY A 253 9.79 18.12 0.90
C GLY A 253 9.45 17.58 -0.50
N PRO A 254 10.46 17.44 -1.38
CA PRO A 254 10.25 17.11 -2.80
C PRO A 254 9.66 15.71 -3.05
N LEU A 255 9.74 14.80 -2.09
CA LEU A 255 9.17 13.45 -2.21
C LEU A 255 7.66 13.40 -1.95
N THR A 256 7.02 14.51 -1.62
CA THR A 256 5.58 14.56 -1.30
C THR A 256 4.65 14.30 -2.50
N MET A 257 5.18 14.16 -3.71
CA MET A 257 4.46 13.74 -4.93
C MET A 257 3.06 14.36 -5.10
N GLY A 258 2.92 15.67 -4.80
CA GLY A 258 1.65 16.37 -4.94
C GLY A 258 0.84 16.52 -3.65
N ALA A 259 1.41 16.23 -2.52
CA ALA A 259 0.83 16.48 -1.19
C ALA A 259 0.62 17.99 -0.86
N LYS A 260 0.49 18.83 -1.88
CA LYS A 260 0.16 20.26 -1.71
C LYS A 260 -1.16 20.40 -0.96
N GLY A 261 -1.15 21.18 0.11
CA GLY A 261 -2.34 21.46 0.94
C GLY A 261 -2.66 20.40 1.99
N MET A 262 -1.80 19.40 2.21
CA MET A 262 -1.96 18.49 3.35
C MET A 262 -1.73 19.20 4.67
N SER A 263 -2.63 19.00 5.63
CA SER A 263 -2.41 19.38 7.02
C SER A 263 -1.52 18.31 7.68
N ILE A 264 -0.35 18.71 8.13
CA ILE A 264 0.61 17.80 8.79
C ILE A 264 0.01 17.18 10.05
N GLU A 265 -0.81 17.92 10.79
CA GLU A 265 -1.49 17.40 11.99
C GLU A 265 -2.46 16.27 11.65
N ILE A 266 -3.17 16.39 10.51
CA ILE A 266 -4.09 15.34 10.06
C ILE A 266 -3.31 14.14 9.57
N GLU A 267 -2.25 14.33 8.78
CA GLU A 267 -1.43 13.24 8.31
C GLU A 267 -0.74 12.53 9.49
N ARG A 268 -0.34 13.27 10.52
CA ARG A 268 0.16 12.71 11.78
C ARG A 268 -0.93 11.89 12.50
N ALA A 269 -2.15 12.38 12.60
CA ALA A 269 -3.25 11.65 13.24
C ALA A 269 -3.60 10.35 12.47
N LYS A 270 -3.64 10.41 11.15
CA LYS A 270 -3.84 9.23 10.28
C LYS A 270 -2.74 8.21 10.47
N PHE A 271 -1.50 8.68 10.49
CA PHE A 271 -0.31 7.88 10.68
C PHE A 271 -0.30 7.19 12.05
N ASN A 272 -0.52 7.94 13.13
CA ASN A 272 -0.56 7.39 14.48
C ASN A 272 -1.64 6.30 14.62
N ASN A 273 -2.80 6.49 13.98
CA ASN A 273 -3.83 5.46 13.97
C ASN A 273 -3.38 4.18 13.24
N ALA A 274 -2.69 4.32 12.11
CA ALA A 274 -2.14 3.18 11.38
C ALA A 274 -1.05 2.45 12.20
N VAL A 275 -0.19 3.19 12.89
CA VAL A 275 0.84 2.63 13.79
C VAL A 275 0.22 1.89 14.96
N LEU A 276 -0.83 2.42 15.59
CA LEU A 276 -1.52 1.74 16.69
C LEU A 276 -2.09 0.39 16.25
N ILE A 277 -2.77 0.36 15.10
CA ILE A 277 -3.31 -0.89 14.52
C ILE A 277 -2.17 -1.88 14.22
N MET A 278 -1.08 -1.39 13.64
CA MET A 278 0.09 -2.21 13.33
C MET A 278 0.76 -2.75 14.60
N THR A 279 0.90 -1.90 15.64
CA THR A 279 1.52 -2.29 16.91
C THR A 279 0.77 -3.41 17.60
N ASP A 280 -0.56 -3.33 17.68
CA ASP A 280 -1.39 -4.38 18.29
C ASP A 280 -1.29 -5.69 17.52
N ARG A 281 -1.29 -5.63 16.19
CA ARG A 281 -1.08 -6.78 15.33
C ARG A 281 0.28 -7.42 15.54
N VAL A 282 1.35 -6.59 15.53
CA VAL A 282 2.74 -7.07 15.68
C VAL A 282 2.97 -7.71 17.04
N LYS A 283 2.43 -7.14 18.11
CA LYS A 283 2.46 -7.75 19.45
C LYS A 283 1.80 -9.12 19.48
N LYS A 284 0.72 -9.30 18.74
CA LYS A 284 -0.06 -10.53 18.73
C LYS A 284 0.50 -11.61 17.81
N HIS A 285 0.99 -11.24 16.64
CA HIS A 285 1.28 -12.18 15.55
C HIS A 285 2.68 -12.01 14.93
N GLY A 286 3.38 -10.93 15.19
CA GLY A 286 4.60 -10.55 14.47
C GLY A 286 4.33 -9.90 13.11
N LEU A 287 5.37 -9.32 12.52
CA LEU A 287 5.33 -8.75 11.18
C LEU A 287 5.36 -9.85 10.13
N ASN A 288 4.46 -9.79 9.16
CA ASN A 288 4.41 -10.65 7.98
C ASN A 288 4.49 -12.16 8.30
N ASN A 289 3.79 -12.58 9.36
CA ASN A 289 3.80 -13.97 9.78
C ASN A 289 2.97 -14.84 8.83
N SER A 290 3.63 -15.58 7.94
CA SER A 290 3.02 -16.41 6.90
C SER A 290 2.06 -17.47 7.49
N SER A 291 2.42 -18.11 8.60
CA SER A 291 1.57 -19.14 9.22
C SER A 291 0.20 -18.62 9.69
N VAL A 292 0.12 -17.34 10.04
CA VAL A 292 -1.13 -16.66 10.45
C VAL A 292 -1.85 -16.05 9.26
N LEU A 293 -1.10 -15.53 8.29
CA LEU A 293 -1.64 -14.78 7.17
C LEU A 293 -2.13 -15.67 6.02
N ALA A 294 -1.41 -16.76 5.71
CA ALA A 294 -1.73 -17.60 4.57
C ALA A 294 -3.18 -18.14 4.59
N PRO A 295 -3.72 -18.72 5.68
CA PRO A 295 -5.10 -19.19 5.68
C PRO A 295 -6.14 -18.08 5.45
N ARG A 296 -5.81 -16.84 5.84
CA ARG A 296 -6.68 -15.68 5.63
C ARG A 296 -6.62 -15.18 4.19
N LEU A 297 -5.41 -15.15 3.61
CA LEU A 297 -5.19 -14.78 2.21
C LEU A 297 -5.91 -15.78 1.29
N ASP A 298 -5.77 -17.07 1.53
CA ASP A 298 -6.43 -18.13 0.77
C ASP A 298 -7.95 -17.96 0.82
N LYS A 299 -8.51 -17.78 2.01
CA LYS A 299 -9.94 -17.52 2.19
C LYS A 299 -10.40 -16.27 1.47
N TYR A 300 -9.60 -15.22 1.49
CA TYR A 300 -9.94 -13.95 0.85
C TYR A 300 -9.90 -14.10 -0.69
N ILE A 301 -8.91 -14.81 -1.22
CA ILE A 301 -8.82 -15.14 -2.65
C ILE A 301 -10.05 -15.91 -3.10
N ASP A 302 -10.42 -16.98 -2.37
CA ASP A 302 -11.57 -17.83 -2.72
C ASP A 302 -12.87 -17.02 -2.73
N VAL A 303 -13.15 -16.26 -1.67
CA VAL A 303 -14.40 -15.50 -1.57
C VAL A 303 -14.49 -14.42 -2.63
N LEU A 304 -13.41 -13.65 -2.89
CA LEU A 304 -13.44 -12.64 -3.92
C LEU A 304 -13.56 -13.25 -5.32
N SER A 305 -12.84 -14.32 -5.59
CA SER A 305 -12.90 -14.99 -6.89
C SER A 305 -14.31 -15.51 -7.20
N GLU A 306 -14.96 -16.11 -6.22
CA GLU A 306 -16.34 -16.59 -6.35
C GLU A 306 -17.35 -15.43 -6.51
N LYS A 307 -17.33 -14.48 -5.55
CA LYS A 307 -18.33 -13.40 -5.48
C LYS A 307 -18.21 -12.41 -6.63
N LEU A 308 -16.99 -12.13 -7.08
CA LEU A 308 -16.74 -11.27 -8.25
C LEU A 308 -16.78 -12.05 -9.58
N ARG A 309 -17.00 -13.37 -9.53
CA ARG A 309 -17.03 -14.25 -10.71
C ARG A 309 -15.80 -14.06 -11.60
N LEU A 310 -14.62 -14.10 -10.94
CA LEU A 310 -13.37 -13.96 -11.67
C LEU A 310 -13.17 -15.17 -12.61
N PRO A 311 -12.81 -14.94 -13.89
CA PRO A 311 -12.77 -16.02 -14.87
C PRO A 311 -11.66 -17.06 -14.62
N ASN A 312 -10.57 -16.64 -13.95
CA ASN A 312 -9.40 -17.51 -13.74
C ASN A 312 -9.18 -17.74 -12.24
N LYS A 313 -8.99 -19.00 -11.87
CA LYS A 313 -8.57 -19.39 -10.52
C LYS A 313 -7.14 -19.93 -10.60
N HIS A 314 -6.22 -19.21 -10.01
CA HIS A 314 -4.81 -19.58 -9.93
C HIS A 314 -4.49 -20.22 -8.58
N ALA A 315 -3.34 -20.90 -8.49
CA ALA A 315 -2.85 -21.41 -7.21
C ALA A 315 -2.49 -20.27 -6.25
N TYR A 316 -2.63 -20.47 -4.95
CA TYR A 316 -2.44 -19.40 -3.96
C TYR A 316 -1.04 -18.77 -4.02
N TYR A 317 0.02 -19.58 -4.21
CA TYR A 317 1.39 -19.10 -4.35
C TYR A 317 1.61 -18.16 -5.55
N GLU A 318 0.66 -18.08 -6.47
CA GLU A 318 0.70 -17.15 -7.60
C GLU A 318 0.17 -15.77 -7.22
N TYR A 319 -0.56 -15.64 -6.09
CA TYR A 319 -1.05 -14.36 -5.57
C TYR A 319 -0.12 -13.76 -4.53
N TYR A 320 0.57 -14.59 -3.74
CA TYR A 320 1.45 -14.11 -2.68
C TYR A 320 2.63 -15.04 -2.41
N ASP A 321 3.67 -14.46 -1.83
CA ASP A 321 4.87 -15.12 -1.35
C ASP A 321 5.41 -14.28 -0.19
N LEU A 322 5.26 -14.77 1.04
CA LEU A 322 5.55 -14.02 2.26
C LEU A 322 6.86 -14.44 2.94
N ASP A 323 7.51 -15.50 2.48
CA ASP A 323 8.70 -16.10 3.10
C ASP A 323 10.00 -15.68 2.43
#